data_7788b795ccbcdeee8207e244ae0cf587
#
_entry.id   7788b795ccbcdeee8207e244ae0cf587
#
_cell.length_a   1.000
_cell.length_b   1.000
_cell.length_c   1.000
_cell.angle_alpha   90.00
_cell.angle_beta   90.00
_cell.angle_gamma   90.00
#
_symmetry.space_group_name_H-M   'P 1'
#
loop_
_entity.id
_entity.type
_entity.pdbx_description
1 polymer ?
#
loop_
_entity_poly.entity_id
_entity_poly.type
_entity_poly.pdbx_seq_one_letter_code
_entity_poly.pdbx_strand_id
1 'polypeptide(L)'
;MGWSSKPESGGSQVLSKKPFEDWSLDVLGVWMDSLGLGMYNTDLKKHILVGSHLLKMTSNDLEAKLNMKSAMHRKKLSLALKAKKDKEGAQGGLDHHWVTRWLDDVGLPQYKDTFFEARVDGRVLNVLTIEDLLVHLKITNLLHHLSIRRGIQVLRQNNFAPDALKRRGMPGEELESVELWTNHRVMEWLRQSNLSEYAPNLRGSGVHGALIQLEPKFTADLLATLLSIPGSKTLLRRHLSLHFQDLVGKETVAAKRLAEQDPNYVVLTPTAKAKIKASGQFTLKRKKSKSQFDYDDLLCPFEGGRK
;
A
#
# COMPACT_ATOMS: atom_id res chain seq x y z
N MET A 1 -26.23 27.57 30.12
CA MET A 1 -24.78 27.88 30.00
C MET A 1 -24.24 27.03 28.86
N GLY A 2 -23.88 27.69 27.77
CA GLY A 2 -23.54 27.04 26.54
C GLY A 2 -22.14 26.45 26.53
N TRP A 3 -21.99 25.36 25.83
CA TRP A 3 -20.69 24.90 25.32
C TRP A 3 -20.73 24.96 23.80
N SER A 4 -20.17 26.07 23.34
CA SER A 4 -19.85 26.31 21.93
C SER A 4 -18.40 25.93 21.69
N SER A 5 -18.24 25.38 20.53
CA SER A 5 -17.13 25.48 19.57
C SER A 5 -16.37 24.20 19.32
N LYS A 6 -16.78 23.57 18.19
CA LYS A 6 -15.91 22.72 17.39
C LYS A 6 -14.71 23.55 16.90
N PRO A 7 -13.48 23.02 16.88
CA PRO A 7 -12.41 23.64 16.08
C PRO A 7 -12.68 23.34 14.61
N GLU A 8 -12.89 24.40 13.86
CA GLU A 8 -13.00 24.36 12.41
C GLU A 8 -11.72 23.82 11.78
N SER A 9 -11.86 22.88 10.86
CA SER A 9 -10.85 22.38 9.94
C SER A 9 -10.49 23.45 8.89
N GLY A 10 -9.91 24.58 9.33
CA GLY A 10 -9.61 25.75 8.52
C GLY A 10 -8.23 25.79 7.86
N GLY A 11 -7.47 24.69 7.84
CA GLY A 11 -6.09 24.70 7.33
C GLY A 11 -5.91 24.59 5.81
N SER A 12 -6.96 24.34 5.03
CA SER A 12 -6.82 23.95 3.62
C SER A 12 -7.08 25.06 2.57
N GLN A 13 -7.44 26.28 2.94
CA GLN A 13 -7.92 27.29 1.98
C GLN A 13 -7.08 28.59 1.85
N VAL A 14 -5.90 28.69 2.45
CA VAL A 14 -5.06 29.91 2.34
C VAL A 14 -3.77 29.65 1.56
N LEU A 15 -3.75 28.70 0.63
CA LEU A 15 -2.67 28.63 -0.33
C LEU A 15 -2.91 29.69 -1.40
N SER A 16 -1.94 30.56 -1.60
CA SER A 16 -1.93 31.72 -2.50
C SER A 16 -2.68 31.46 -3.82
N LYS A 17 -3.46 32.44 -4.28
CA LYS A 17 -4.04 32.47 -5.64
C LYS A 17 -2.98 32.63 -6.75
N LYS A 18 -1.71 32.90 -6.37
CA LYS A 18 -0.59 33.04 -7.30
C LYS A 18 -0.11 31.68 -7.81
N PRO A 19 0.47 31.60 -9.01
CA PRO A 19 1.18 30.42 -9.49
C PRO A 19 2.23 29.93 -8.47
N PHE A 20 2.51 28.64 -8.44
CA PHE A 20 3.45 28.06 -7.48
C PHE A 20 4.86 28.69 -7.58
N GLU A 21 5.26 29.06 -8.78
CA GLU A 21 6.54 29.70 -9.07
C GLU A 21 6.76 30.98 -8.25
N ASP A 22 5.69 31.72 -7.98
CA ASP A 22 5.70 33.01 -7.29
C ASP A 22 5.41 32.90 -5.78
N TRP A 23 5.30 31.68 -5.25
CA TRP A 23 5.03 31.50 -3.82
C TRP A 23 6.18 32.00 -2.98
N SER A 24 5.87 32.82 -1.96
CA SER A 24 6.84 33.29 -0.96
C SER A 24 7.26 32.15 -0.02
N LEU A 25 8.34 32.40 0.73
CA LEU A 25 8.85 31.46 1.75
C LEU A 25 7.80 31.06 2.78
N ASP A 26 6.94 32.01 3.21
CA ASP A 26 5.92 31.71 4.22
C ASP A 26 4.86 30.75 3.65
N VAL A 27 4.42 30.99 2.41
CA VAL A 27 3.47 30.09 1.71
C VAL A 27 4.07 28.72 1.47
N LEU A 28 5.35 28.68 1.05
CA LEU A 28 6.08 27.41 0.89
C LEU A 28 6.22 26.66 2.22
N GLY A 29 6.49 27.37 3.32
CA GLY A 29 6.57 26.77 4.66
C GLY A 29 5.25 26.11 5.08
N VAL A 30 4.13 26.83 4.94
CA VAL A 30 2.78 26.29 5.21
C VAL A 30 2.46 25.07 4.33
N TRP A 31 2.86 25.14 3.05
CA TRP A 31 2.68 24.00 2.16
C TRP A 31 3.54 22.79 2.55
N MET A 32 4.80 23.00 2.94
CA MET A 32 5.66 21.92 3.47
C MET A 32 5.07 21.30 4.74
N ASP A 33 4.50 22.12 5.63
CA ASP A 33 3.78 21.63 6.82
C ASP A 33 2.57 20.77 6.42
N SER A 34 1.81 21.19 5.42
CA SER A 34 0.66 20.41 4.91
C SER A 34 1.06 19.06 4.31
N LEU A 35 2.28 18.95 3.79
CA LEU A 35 2.86 17.68 3.32
C LEU A 35 3.38 16.81 4.47
N GLY A 36 3.44 17.33 5.70
CA GLY A 36 4.12 16.69 6.83
C GLY A 36 5.64 16.76 6.73
N LEU A 37 6.18 17.71 5.94
CA LEU A 37 7.62 17.92 5.70
C LEU A 37 8.13 19.22 6.34
N GLY A 38 7.39 19.81 7.28
CA GLY A 38 7.74 21.08 7.93
C GLY A 38 9.06 21.06 8.71
N MET A 39 9.57 19.88 9.07
CA MET A 39 10.89 19.74 9.68
C MET A 39 12.02 20.30 8.80
N TYR A 40 11.79 20.50 7.50
CA TYR A 40 12.77 21.06 6.57
C TYR A 40 12.63 22.56 6.35
N ASN A 41 11.66 23.24 6.99
CA ASN A 41 11.39 24.66 6.80
C ASN A 41 12.58 25.56 7.18
N THR A 42 13.38 25.17 8.15
CA THR A 42 14.57 25.92 8.55
C THR A 42 15.62 25.97 7.43
N ASP A 43 15.87 24.81 6.79
CA ASP A 43 16.83 24.73 5.70
C ASP A 43 16.24 25.29 4.39
N LEU A 44 14.91 25.15 4.20
CA LEU A 44 14.19 25.81 3.09
C LEU A 44 14.44 27.32 3.09
N LYS A 45 14.32 28.00 4.24
CA LYS A 45 14.51 29.43 4.39
C LYS A 45 15.94 29.92 4.06
N LYS A 46 16.93 29.03 4.21
CA LYS A 46 18.34 29.38 3.90
C LYS A 46 18.65 29.38 2.39
N HIS A 47 17.98 28.54 1.63
CA HIS A 47 18.36 28.19 0.26
C HIS A 47 17.32 28.56 -0.81
N ILE A 48 16.09 28.78 -0.40
CA ILE A 48 14.95 29.03 -1.29
C ILE A 48 14.42 30.45 -1.03
N LEU A 49 14.13 31.20 -2.09
CA LEU A 49 13.48 32.51 -2.00
C LEU A 49 12.04 32.48 -2.49
N VAL A 50 11.77 31.70 -3.54
CA VAL A 50 10.47 31.62 -4.20
C VAL A 50 10.23 30.19 -4.73
N GLY A 51 8.98 29.85 -5.05
CA GLY A 51 8.58 28.53 -5.51
C GLY A 51 9.32 28.03 -6.75
N SER A 52 9.68 28.94 -7.67
CA SER A 52 10.44 28.58 -8.87
C SER A 52 11.83 28.00 -8.57
N HIS A 53 12.46 28.36 -7.46
CA HIS A 53 13.72 27.75 -7.04
C HIS A 53 13.53 26.31 -6.61
N LEU A 54 12.44 26.02 -5.86
CA LEU A 54 12.14 24.67 -5.39
C LEU A 54 11.80 23.73 -6.56
N LEU A 55 11.09 24.22 -7.60
CA LEU A 55 10.76 23.44 -8.81
C LEU A 55 12.00 22.98 -9.61
N LYS A 56 13.11 23.69 -9.50
CA LYS A 56 14.36 23.39 -10.22
C LYS A 56 15.28 22.44 -9.46
N MET A 57 14.97 22.13 -8.19
CA MET A 57 15.82 21.28 -7.37
C MET A 57 15.74 19.82 -7.80
N THR A 58 16.91 19.20 -7.95
CA THR A 58 17.06 17.76 -8.15
C THR A 58 16.99 17.03 -6.81
N SER A 59 16.88 15.70 -6.84
CA SER A 59 16.94 14.87 -5.62
C SER A 59 18.23 15.09 -4.83
N ASN A 60 19.36 15.30 -5.52
CA ASN A 60 20.64 15.58 -4.88
C ASN A 60 20.67 16.98 -4.25
N ASP A 61 20.05 17.97 -4.90
CA ASP A 61 19.91 19.31 -4.31
C ASP A 61 19.04 19.28 -3.04
N LEU A 62 17.94 18.52 -3.03
CA LEU A 62 17.09 18.35 -1.86
C LEU A 62 17.88 17.73 -0.69
N GLU A 63 18.75 16.78 -0.98
CA GLU A 63 19.62 16.18 0.04
C GLU A 63 20.67 17.17 0.54
N ALA A 64 21.41 17.84 -0.36
CA ALA A 64 22.52 18.70 -0.02
C ALA A 64 22.08 20.03 0.62
N LYS A 65 21.05 20.70 0.07
CA LYS A 65 20.63 22.04 0.48
C LYS A 65 19.56 22.03 1.57
N LEU A 66 18.60 21.07 1.51
CA LEU A 66 17.55 20.95 2.53
C LEU A 66 17.87 19.91 3.60
N ASN A 67 19.05 19.29 3.58
CA ASN A 67 19.45 18.21 4.49
C ASN A 67 18.43 17.06 4.53
N MET A 68 17.74 16.82 3.40
CA MET A 68 16.66 15.85 3.28
C MET A 68 17.25 14.44 3.03
N LYS A 69 17.80 13.81 4.07
CA LYS A 69 18.48 12.50 3.99
C LYS A 69 17.53 11.34 3.63
N SER A 70 16.27 11.42 4.04
CA SER A 70 15.28 10.38 3.73
C SER A 70 14.92 10.36 2.24
N ALA A 71 15.21 9.25 1.55
CA ALA A 71 14.84 9.06 0.15
C ALA A 71 13.31 9.12 -0.04
N MET A 72 12.52 8.62 0.92
CA MET A 72 11.06 8.66 0.88
C MET A 72 10.53 10.09 1.00
N HIS A 73 11.13 10.96 1.82
CA HIS A 73 10.76 12.38 1.90
C HIS A 73 11.10 13.11 0.59
N ARG A 74 12.28 12.85 0.00
CA ARG A 74 12.64 13.39 -1.32
C ARG A 74 11.66 12.96 -2.40
N LYS A 75 11.32 11.66 -2.43
CA LYS A 75 10.31 11.10 -3.35
C LYS A 75 8.96 11.81 -3.17
N LYS A 76 8.49 11.95 -1.94
CA LYS A 76 7.24 12.65 -1.63
C LYS A 76 7.25 14.09 -2.13
N LEU A 77 8.30 14.86 -1.81
CA LEU A 77 8.40 16.25 -2.22
C LEU A 77 8.44 16.37 -3.75
N SER A 78 9.24 15.54 -4.42
CA SER A 78 9.33 15.53 -5.89
C SER A 78 7.98 15.23 -6.55
N LEU A 79 7.20 14.29 -6.02
CA LEU A 79 5.85 13.99 -6.52
C LEU A 79 4.88 15.14 -6.26
N ALA A 80 4.97 15.79 -5.11
CA ALA A 80 4.14 16.96 -4.80
C ALA A 80 4.45 18.15 -5.70
N LEU A 81 5.73 18.39 -6.01
CA LEU A 81 6.17 19.41 -6.95
C LEU A 81 5.70 19.11 -8.38
N LYS A 82 5.79 17.84 -8.80
CA LYS A 82 5.27 17.40 -10.09
C LYS A 82 3.77 17.64 -10.20
N ALA A 83 2.99 17.26 -9.19
CA ALA A 83 1.54 17.48 -9.17
C ALA A 83 1.17 18.98 -9.23
N LYS A 84 1.98 19.88 -8.63
CA LYS A 84 1.81 21.35 -8.76
C LYS A 84 2.07 21.83 -10.18
N LYS A 85 3.09 21.28 -10.85
CA LYS A 85 3.43 21.61 -12.23
C LYS A 85 2.36 21.11 -13.22
N ASP A 86 1.90 19.87 -13.04
CA ASP A 86 0.99 19.19 -13.96
C ASP A 86 -0.50 19.50 -13.66
N LYS A 87 -0.78 20.29 -12.61
CA LYS A 87 -2.15 20.60 -12.10
C LYS A 87 -2.99 19.35 -11.80
N GLU A 88 -2.35 18.25 -11.46
CA GLU A 88 -2.99 16.98 -11.10
C GLU A 88 -3.41 16.96 -9.61
N GLY A 89 -4.59 16.41 -9.28
CA GLY A 89 -5.22 16.64 -8.00
C GLY A 89 -5.73 15.49 -7.14
N ALA A 90 -6.17 14.35 -7.68
CA ALA A 90 -6.98 13.41 -6.88
C ALA A 90 -6.21 12.64 -5.78
N GLN A 91 -4.96 12.23 -6.03
CA GLN A 91 -4.18 11.41 -5.07
C GLN A 91 -3.62 12.22 -3.89
N GLY A 92 -3.60 13.54 -3.99
CA GLY A 92 -3.14 14.46 -2.92
C GLY A 92 -4.08 14.56 -1.72
N GLY A 93 -5.32 14.05 -1.83
CA GLY A 93 -6.28 14.04 -0.72
C GLY A 93 -6.01 13.00 0.36
N LEU A 94 -5.22 11.95 0.06
CA LEU A 94 -4.86 10.91 1.02
C LEU A 94 -3.51 11.25 1.67
N ASP A 95 -3.55 11.89 2.82
CA ASP A 95 -2.36 12.25 3.57
C ASP A 95 -1.67 11.02 4.22
N HIS A 96 -0.51 11.22 4.85
CA HIS A 96 0.22 10.15 5.50
C HIS A 96 -0.50 9.59 6.75
N HIS A 97 -1.38 10.34 7.38
CA HIS A 97 -2.23 9.83 8.46
C HIS A 97 -3.30 8.87 7.93
N TRP A 98 -3.88 9.19 6.77
CA TRP A 98 -4.83 8.29 6.11
C TRP A 98 -4.14 6.96 5.73
N VAL A 99 -2.94 7.02 5.14
CA VAL A 99 -2.17 5.82 4.79
C VAL A 99 -1.85 4.98 6.02
N THR A 100 -1.54 5.61 7.15
CA THR A 100 -1.29 4.90 8.42
C THR A 100 -2.54 4.13 8.88
N ARG A 101 -3.75 4.71 8.73
CA ARG A 101 -5.02 4.00 9.02
C ARG A 101 -5.32 2.91 8.00
N TRP A 102 -5.02 3.15 6.72
CA TRP A 102 -5.18 2.16 5.67
C TRP A 102 -4.34 0.89 5.91
N LEU A 103 -3.21 0.98 6.60
CA LEU A 103 -2.44 -0.21 6.99
C LEU A 103 -3.21 -1.11 7.96
N ASP A 104 -4.10 -0.58 8.79
CA ASP A 104 -5.02 -1.40 9.58
C ASP A 104 -6.02 -2.12 8.68
N ASP A 105 -6.54 -1.42 7.66
CA ASP A 105 -7.51 -1.97 6.71
C ASP A 105 -6.93 -3.13 5.90
N VAL A 106 -5.66 -3.06 5.50
CA VAL A 106 -4.98 -4.17 4.82
C VAL A 106 -4.40 -5.21 5.78
N GLY A 107 -4.53 -5.01 7.10
CA GLY A 107 -4.09 -5.97 8.12
C GLY A 107 -2.59 -5.97 8.38
N LEU A 108 -1.90 -4.83 8.20
CA LEU A 108 -0.46 -4.66 8.41
C LEU A 108 -0.12 -3.53 9.41
N PRO A 109 -0.75 -3.50 10.61
CA PRO A 109 -0.55 -2.43 11.58
C PRO A 109 0.89 -2.28 12.07
N GLN A 110 1.70 -3.34 12.00
CA GLN A 110 3.10 -3.34 12.44
C GLN A 110 4.01 -2.41 11.61
N TYR A 111 3.57 -1.93 10.44
CA TYR A 111 4.34 -1.00 9.60
C TYR A 111 3.89 0.46 9.73
N LYS A 112 2.93 0.77 10.61
CA LYS A 112 2.35 2.11 10.75
C LYS A 112 3.42 3.17 11.04
N ASP A 113 4.29 2.91 12.01
CA ASP A 113 5.34 3.86 12.39
C ASP A 113 6.32 4.09 11.25
N THR A 114 6.74 3.02 10.57
CA THR A 114 7.66 3.11 9.42
C THR A 114 7.06 3.95 8.27
N PHE A 115 5.79 3.73 7.93
CA PHE A 115 5.10 4.52 6.90
C PHE A 115 4.86 5.96 7.34
N PHE A 116 4.56 6.17 8.62
CA PHE A 116 4.37 7.49 9.20
C PHE A 116 5.67 8.30 9.18
N GLU A 117 6.78 7.72 9.63
CA GLU A 117 8.11 8.34 9.60
C GLU A 117 8.57 8.64 8.17
N ALA A 118 8.30 7.73 7.23
CA ALA A 118 8.58 7.91 5.80
C ALA A 118 7.62 8.90 5.12
N ARG A 119 6.61 9.43 5.83
CA ARG A 119 5.60 10.38 5.33
C ARG A 119 4.90 9.89 4.06
N VAL A 120 4.65 8.59 3.93
CA VAL A 120 3.98 7.99 2.77
C VAL A 120 2.55 8.49 2.67
N ASP A 121 2.22 9.23 1.60
CA ASP A 121 0.87 9.68 1.26
C ASP A 121 0.32 8.94 0.04
N GLY A 122 -0.89 9.27 -0.42
CA GLY A 122 -1.52 8.61 -1.57
C GLY A 122 -0.68 8.71 -2.86
N ARG A 123 0.07 9.81 -3.08
CA ARG A 123 0.93 9.97 -4.24
C ARG A 123 2.13 9.03 -4.19
N VAL A 124 2.80 8.95 -3.03
CA VAL A 124 3.91 8.02 -2.82
C VAL A 124 3.41 6.58 -2.92
N LEU A 125 2.26 6.27 -2.30
CA LEU A 125 1.65 4.96 -2.33
C LEU A 125 1.38 4.48 -3.77
N ASN A 126 0.88 5.38 -4.63
CA ASN A 126 0.60 5.09 -6.04
C ASN A 126 1.84 4.67 -6.85
N VAL A 127 3.02 5.17 -6.50
CA VAL A 127 4.28 4.87 -7.21
C VAL A 127 5.29 4.11 -6.34
N LEU A 128 4.79 3.40 -5.33
CA LEU A 128 5.62 2.62 -4.41
C LEU A 128 6.26 1.45 -5.14
N THR A 129 7.58 1.34 -5.07
CA THR A 129 8.36 0.29 -5.71
C THR A 129 8.71 -0.83 -4.73
N ILE A 130 9.18 -1.97 -5.26
CA ILE A 130 9.70 -3.07 -4.44
C ILE A 130 10.92 -2.61 -3.63
N GLU A 131 11.77 -1.78 -4.22
CA GLU A 131 12.93 -1.20 -3.55
C GLU A 131 12.51 -0.32 -2.38
N ASP A 132 11.48 0.54 -2.57
CA ASP A 132 10.94 1.34 -1.47
C ASP A 132 10.46 0.46 -0.31
N LEU A 133 9.72 -0.62 -0.61
CA LEU A 133 9.22 -1.54 0.40
C LEU A 133 10.36 -2.25 1.14
N LEU A 134 11.35 -2.76 0.40
CA LEU A 134 12.40 -3.61 0.96
C LEU A 134 13.51 -2.79 1.65
N VAL A 135 13.99 -1.71 0.99
CA VAL A 135 15.15 -0.93 1.45
C VAL A 135 14.73 0.17 2.41
N HIS A 136 13.72 0.96 2.04
CA HIS A 136 13.34 2.15 2.80
C HIS A 136 12.31 1.84 3.89
N LEU A 137 11.33 0.99 3.62
CA LEU A 137 10.28 0.62 4.57
C LEU A 137 10.56 -0.69 5.33
N LYS A 138 11.69 -1.37 5.03
CA LYS A 138 12.18 -2.57 5.74
C LYS A 138 11.19 -3.74 5.76
N ILE A 139 10.30 -3.83 4.79
CA ILE A 139 9.35 -4.92 4.66
C ILE A 139 10.02 -6.05 3.89
N THR A 140 10.38 -7.14 4.56
CA THR A 140 11.09 -8.27 3.95
C THR A 140 10.19 -9.46 3.63
N ASN A 141 8.97 -9.50 4.17
CA ASN A 141 8.02 -10.59 3.95
C ASN A 141 7.33 -10.42 2.59
N LEU A 142 7.41 -11.45 1.73
CA LEU A 142 6.83 -11.42 0.38
C LEU A 142 5.29 -11.33 0.40
N LEU A 143 4.63 -12.03 1.33
CA LEU A 143 3.18 -11.96 1.46
C LEU A 143 2.72 -10.53 1.78
N HIS A 144 3.45 -9.81 2.64
CA HIS A 144 3.15 -8.42 2.96
C HIS A 144 3.38 -7.48 1.76
N HIS A 145 4.40 -7.74 0.91
CA HIS A 145 4.56 -7.03 -0.36
C HIS A 145 3.34 -7.22 -1.26
N LEU A 146 2.89 -8.46 -1.44
CA LEU A 146 1.71 -8.79 -2.25
C LEU A 146 0.45 -8.13 -1.68
N SER A 147 0.27 -8.17 -0.36
CA SER A 147 -0.82 -7.50 0.35
C SER A 147 -0.87 -6.01 0.02
N ILE A 148 0.23 -5.28 0.23
CA ILE A 148 0.32 -3.85 -0.07
C ILE A 148 0.03 -3.57 -1.54
N ARG A 149 0.60 -4.34 -2.47
CA ARG A 149 0.39 -4.16 -3.91
C ARG A 149 -1.06 -4.39 -4.33
N ARG A 150 -1.72 -5.44 -3.82
CA ARG A 150 -3.14 -5.68 -4.12
C ARG A 150 -4.04 -4.62 -3.51
N GLY A 151 -3.71 -4.14 -2.30
CA GLY A 151 -4.38 -2.99 -1.70
C GLY A 151 -4.24 -1.71 -2.54
N ILE A 152 -3.03 -1.41 -3.04
CA ILE A 152 -2.79 -0.26 -3.95
C ILE A 152 -3.55 -0.45 -5.27
N GLN A 153 -3.62 -1.68 -5.82
CA GLN A 153 -4.38 -1.97 -7.03
C GLN A 153 -5.85 -1.58 -6.87
N VAL A 154 -6.47 -1.95 -5.77
CA VAL A 154 -7.87 -1.59 -5.46
C VAL A 154 -8.03 -0.08 -5.27
N LEU A 155 -7.08 0.60 -4.61
CA LEU A 155 -7.12 2.06 -4.50
C LEU A 155 -7.09 2.73 -5.87
N ARG A 156 -6.25 2.25 -6.80
CA ARG A 156 -6.20 2.75 -8.19
C ARG A 156 -7.51 2.55 -8.92
N GLN A 157 -8.11 1.35 -8.83
CA GLN A 157 -9.38 1.01 -9.45
C GLN A 157 -10.53 1.89 -8.94
N ASN A 158 -10.43 2.35 -7.69
CA ASN A 158 -11.41 3.22 -7.04
C ASN A 158 -10.94 4.70 -6.98
N ASN A 159 -10.02 5.13 -7.86
CA ASN A 159 -9.54 6.51 -7.96
C ASN A 159 -9.05 7.09 -6.62
N PHE A 160 -8.47 6.27 -5.75
CA PHE A 160 -8.03 6.66 -4.41
C PHE A 160 -9.15 7.28 -3.55
N ALA A 161 -10.41 6.83 -3.72
CA ALA A 161 -11.50 7.24 -2.86
C ALA A 161 -11.24 6.78 -1.41
N PRO A 162 -11.30 7.68 -0.41
CA PRO A 162 -10.90 7.38 0.97
C PRO A 162 -11.80 6.38 1.69
N ASP A 163 -13.02 6.21 1.19
CA ASP A 163 -14.11 5.40 1.76
C ASP A 163 -14.44 4.15 0.92
N ALA A 164 -13.63 3.85 -0.10
CA ALA A 164 -13.88 2.71 -0.99
C ALA A 164 -13.86 1.36 -0.25
N LEU A 165 -13.06 1.23 0.82
CA LEU A 165 -12.90 -0.05 1.51
C LEU A 165 -14.02 -0.32 2.51
N LYS A 166 -14.50 -1.57 2.55
CA LYS A 166 -15.62 -2.03 3.36
C LYS A 166 -15.13 -2.71 4.64
N ARG A 167 -15.40 -2.05 5.78
CA ARG A 167 -14.99 -2.52 7.12
C ARG A 167 -16.02 -3.44 7.76
N ARG A 168 -17.30 -3.30 7.38
CA ARG A 168 -18.42 -4.12 7.91
C ARG A 168 -19.36 -4.46 6.78
N GLY A 169 -20.02 -5.63 6.87
CA GLY A 169 -21.16 -5.94 6.03
C GLY A 169 -22.39 -5.21 6.55
N MET A 170 -23.18 -4.66 5.65
CA MET A 170 -24.49 -4.09 5.99
C MET A 170 -25.57 -5.16 5.84
N PRO A 171 -26.52 -5.27 6.77
CA PRO A 171 -27.64 -6.20 6.62
C PRO A 171 -28.43 -5.88 5.33
N GLY A 172 -28.60 -6.84 4.44
CA GLY A 172 -29.36 -6.69 3.20
C GLY A 172 -28.58 -6.17 1.99
N GLU A 173 -27.30 -5.87 2.12
CA GLU A 173 -26.42 -5.65 0.93
C GLU A 173 -26.08 -7.01 0.30
N GLU A 174 -26.34 -7.12 -1.00
CA GLU A 174 -25.82 -8.21 -1.83
C GLU A 174 -24.28 -8.26 -1.67
N LEU A 175 -23.69 -9.45 -1.84
CA LEU A 175 -22.26 -9.68 -1.68
C LEU A 175 -21.45 -8.58 -2.38
N GLU A 176 -21.07 -7.56 -1.60
CA GLU A 176 -20.16 -6.54 -2.07
C GLU A 176 -18.88 -7.20 -2.57
N SER A 177 -18.27 -6.62 -3.59
CA SER A 177 -17.02 -7.10 -4.15
C SER A 177 -15.99 -7.42 -3.06
N VAL A 178 -15.59 -8.67 -2.96
CA VAL A 178 -14.66 -9.17 -1.91
C VAL A 178 -13.35 -8.39 -1.90
N GLU A 179 -12.92 -7.90 -3.06
CA GLU A 179 -11.68 -7.11 -3.18
C GLU A 179 -11.69 -5.82 -2.36
N LEU A 180 -12.88 -5.28 -2.03
CA LEU A 180 -13.02 -4.07 -1.19
C LEU A 180 -12.97 -4.38 0.32
N TRP A 181 -12.98 -5.65 0.73
CA TRP A 181 -13.01 -6.03 2.14
C TRP A 181 -11.70 -5.72 2.85
N THR A 182 -11.81 -5.05 3.99
CA THR A 182 -10.67 -4.88 4.90
C THR A 182 -10.32 -6.18 5.60
N ASN A 183 -9.17 -6.25 6.26
CA ASN A 183 -8.77 -7.36 7.14
C ASN A 183 -9.84 -7.62 8.22
N HIS A 184 -10.42 -6.56 8.80
CA HIS A 184 -11.49 -6.69 9.79
C HIS A 184 -12.73 -7.39 9.22
N ARG A 185 -13.13 -7.06 7.98
CA ARG A 185 -14.26 -7.69 7.30
C ARG A 185 -13.98 -9.17 7.01
N VAL A 186 -12.73 -9.53 6.65
CA VAL A 186 -12.32 -10.93 6.48
C VAL A 186 -12.42 -11.70 7.81
N MET A 187 -11.97 -11.09 8.92
CA MET A 187 -12.13 -11.73 10.25
C MET A 187 -13.61 -11.90 10.65
N GLU A 188 -14.47 -10.96 10.26
CA GLU A 188 -15.92 -11.10 10.46
C GLU A 188 -16.51 -12.24 9.64
N TRP A 189 -16.12 -12.41 8.39
CA TRP A 189 -16.51 -13.54 7.54
C TRP A 189 -16.07 -14.89 8.17
N LEU A 190 -14.86 -14.98 8.73
CA LEU A 190 -14.44 -16.20 9.44
C LEU A 190 -15.34 -16.52 10.65
N ARG A 191 -15.81 -15.51 11.38
CA ARG A 191 -16.77 -15.72 12.48
C ARG A 191 -18.11 -16.27 11.96
N GLN A 192 -18.61 -15.71 10.86
CA GLN A 192 -19.85 -16.17 10.20
C GLN A 192 -19.71 -17.58 9.62
N SER A 193 -18.48 -17.99 9.26
CA SER A 193 -18.15 -19.33 8.76
C SER A 193 -17.83 -20.34 9.88
N ASN A 194 -18.19 -20.08 11.13
CA ASN A 194 -17.87 -20.90 12.31
C ASN A 194 -16.36 -21.16 12.52
N LEU A 195 -15.52 -20.21 12.15
CA LEU A 195 -14.07 -20.22 12.31
C LEU A 195 -13.59 -19.08 13.25
N SER A 196 -14.45 -18.64 14.17
CA SER A 196 -14.21 -17.49 15.04
C SER A 196 -12.96 -17.62 15.90
N GLU A 197 -12.64 -18.83 16.37
CA GLU A 197 -11.46 -19.10 17.21
C GLU A 197 -10.13 -18.84 16.47
N TYR A 198 -10.11 -18.94 15.12
CA TYR A 198 -8.93 -18.74 14.30
C TYR A 198 -8.80 -17.30 13.77
N ALA A 199 -9.87 -16.52 13.75
CA ALA A 199 -9.89 -15.17 13.20
C ALA A 199 -8.80 -14.23 13.77
N PRO A 200 -8.48 -14.24 15.09
CA PRO A 200 -7.42 -13.42 15.64
C PRO A 200 -6.03 -13.66 15.04
N ASN A 201 -5.76 -14.85 14.48
CA ASN A 201 -4.47 -15.19 13.89
C ASN A 201 -4.19 -14.41 12.58
N LEU A 202 -5.20 -13.78 11.98
CA LEU A 202 -5.01 -12.90 10.82
C LEU A 202 -4.50 -11.51 11.17
N ARG A 203 -4.39 -11.15 12.44
CA ARG A 203 -3.82 -9.85 12.84
C ARG A 203 -2.36 -9.78 12.43
N GLY A 204 -1.99 -8.73 11.69
CA GLY A 204 -0.63 -8.54 11.21
C GLY A 204 -0.22 -9.44 10.04
N SER A 205 -1.11 -10.28 9.52
CA SER A 205 -0.83 -11.19 8.40
C SER A 205 -0.89 -10.53 7.02
N GLY A 206 -1.53 -9.35 6.91
CA GLY A 206 -1.77 -8.68 5.64
C GLY A 206 -2.90 -9.30 4.83
N VAL A 207 -3.74 -10.15 5.41
CA VAL A 207 -4.85 -10.78 4.69
C VAL A 207 -6.04 -9.82 4.66
N HIS A 208 -6.44 -9.40 3.47
CA HIS A 208 -7.62 -8.59 3.18
C HIS A 208 -8.24 -9.03 1.86
N GLY A 209 -9.41 -8.52 1.51
CA GLY A 209 -10.18 -9.01 0.38
C GLY A 209 -9.46 -8.93 -0.95
N ALA A 210 -8.73 -7.83 -1.23
CA ALA A 210 -8.00 -7.72 -2.48
C ALA A 210 -6.87 -8.77 -2.61
N LEU A 211 -6.20 -9.13 -1.53
CA LEU A 211 -5.22 -10.22 -1.53
C LEU A 211 -5.90 -11.57 -1.81
N ILE A 212 -7.04 -11.83 -1.16
CA ILE A 212 -7.82 -13.06 -1.35
C ILE A 212 -8.28 -13.18 -2.80
N GLN A 213 -8.85 -12.11 -3.37
CA GLN A 213 -9.50 -12.13 -4.67
C GLN A 213 -8.51 -12.05 -5.82
N LEU A 214 -7.56 -11.11 -5.75
CA LEU A 214 -6.72 -10.71 -6.89
C LEU A 214 -5.35 -11.41 -6.94
N GLU A 215 -4.92 -12.07 -5.86
CA GLU A 215 -3.61 -12.74 -5.85
C GLU A 215 -3.76 -14.22 -6.23
N PRO A 216 -3.28 -14.63 -7.42
CA PRO A 216 -3.41 -16.03 -7.87
C PRO A 216 -2.74 -17.02 -6.91
N LYS A 217 -1.64 -16.62 -6.26
CA LYS A 217 -0.87 -17.46 -5.34
C LYS A 217 -1.45 -17.52 -3.92
N PHE A 218 -2.54 -16.79 -3.66
CA PHE A 218 -3.23 -16.85 -2.36
C PHE A 218 -4.30 -17.93 -2.38
N THR A 219 -4.03 -19.06 -1.75
CA THR A 219 -4.88 -20.26 -1.75
C THR A 219 -5.57 -20.48 -0.41
N ALA A 220 -6.59 -21.36 -0.39
CA ALA A 220 -7.25 -21.79 0.84
C ALA A 220 -6.27 -22.49 1.81
N ASP A 221 -5.27 -23.21 1.29
CA ASP A 221 -4.24 -23.87 2.10
C ASP A 221 -3.29 -22.87 2.75
N LEU A 222 -2.91 -21.81 2.02
CA LEU A 222 -2.16 -20.70 2.61
C LEU A 222 -2.97 -20.02 3.72
N LEU A 223 -4.25 -19.74 3.48
CA LEU A 223 -5.13 -19.17 4.49
C LEU A 223 -5.23 -20.07 5.72
N ALA A 224 -5.41 -21.38 5.55
CA ALA A 224 -5.43 -22.35 6.65
C ALA A 224 -4.12 -22.32 7.47
N THR A 225 -2.99 -22.16 6.79
CA THR A 225 -1.67 -22.06 7.43
C THR A 225 -1.53 -20.75 8.23
N LEU A 226 -1.98 -19.63 7.67
CA LEU A 226 -1.99 -18.33 8.36
C LEU A 226 -2.92 -18.32 9.58
N LEU A 227 -4.03 -19.04 9.50
CA LEU A 227 -4.96 -19.27 10.62
C LEU A 227 -4.40 -20.24 11.66
N SER A 228 -3.22 -20.85 11.43
CA SER A 228 -2.62 -21.86 12.30
C SER A 228 -3.51 -23.11 12.47
N ILE A 229 -4.27 -23.47 11.45
CA ILE A 229 -5.06 -24.72 11.44
C ILE A 229 -4.14 -25.90 11.12
N PRO A 230 -3.91 -26.83 12.04
CA PRO A 230 -3.00 -27.94 11.83
C PRO A 230 -3.43 -28.82 10.63
N GLY A 231 -2.45 -29.40 9.92
CA GLY A 231 -2.73 -30.33 8.81
C GLY A 231 -3.54 -31.56 9.21
N SER A 232 -3.45 -32.00 10.46
CA SER A 232 -4.24 -33.11 11.01
C SER A 232 -5.73 -32.81 11.13
N LYS A 233 -6.14 -31.52 11.20
CA LYS A 233 -7.56 -31.12 11.20
C LYS A 233 -8.12 -31.05 9.78
N THR A 234 -8.12 -32.18 9.09
CA THR A 234 -8.49 -32.29 7.67
C THR A 234 -9.92 -31.82 7.38
N LEU A 235 -10.89 -32.17 8.21
CA LEU A 235 -12.29 -31.72 8.05
C LEU A 235 -12.43 -30.22 8.19
N LEU A 236 -11.72 -29.61 9.13
CA LEU A 236 -11.76 -28.17 9.32
C LEU A 236 -11.09 -27.42 8.14
N ARG A 237 -9.97 -27.93 7.63
CA ARG A 237 -9.33 -27.38 6.43
C ARG A 237 -10.23 -27.51 5.20
N ARG A 238 -10.94 -28.64 5.06
CA ARG A 238 -11.94 -28.81 4.00
C ARG A 238 -13.11 -27.84 4.14
N HIS A 239 -13.61 -27.64 5.35
CA HIS A 239 -14.66 -26.66 5.64
C HIS A 239 -14.22 -25.24 5.24
N LEU A 240 -13.03 -24.80 5.68
CA LEU A 240 -12.45 -23.52 5.25
C LEU A 240 -12.32 -23.43 3.73
N SER A 241 -11.86 -24.50 3.06
CA SER A 241 -11.68 -24.51 1.60
C SER A 241 -12.99 -24.33 0.85
N LEU A 242 -14.08 -24.93 1.31
CA LEU A 242 -15.41 -24.77 0.72
C LEU A 242 -15.89 -23.32 0.86
N HIS A 243 -15.82 -22.75 2.08
CA HIS A 243 -16.19 -21.34 2.30
C HIS A 243 -15.31 -20.36 1.54
N PHE A 244 -14.02 -20.67 1.37
CA PHE A 244 -13.12 -19.87 0.55
C PHE A 244 -13.52 -19.90 -0.93
N GLN A 245 -13.87 -21.07 -1.48
CA GLN A 245 -14.30 -21.20 -2.87
C GLN A 245 -15.63 -20.48 -3.12
N ASP A 246 -16.57 -20.57 -2.17
CA ASP A 246 -17.84 -19.83 -2.24
C ASP A 246 -17.60 -18.32 -2.19
N LEU A 247 -16.68 -17.86 -1.33
CA LEU A 247 -16.32 -16.44 -1.19
C LEU A 247 -15.74 -15.84 -2.47
N VAL A 248 -14.75 -16.50 -3.06
CA VAL A 248 -14.03 -15.95 -4.22
C VAL A 248 -14.76 -16.20 -5.55
N GLY A 249 -15.68 -17.15 -5.58
CA GLY A 249 -16.44 -17.51 -6.75
C GLY A 249 -15.70 -18.43 -7.74
N LYS A 250 -16.47 -19.05 -8.62
CA LYS A 250 -15.99 -20.11 -9.54
C LYS A 250 -14.91 -19.62 -10.51
N GLU A 251 -15.04 -18.40 -11.02
CA GLU A 251 -14.09 -17.80 -11.98
C GLU A 251 -12.72 -17.60 -11.33
N THR A 252 -12.69 -17.04 -10.13
CA THR A 252 -11.43 -16.84 -9.39
C THR A 252 -10.79 -18.16 -8.99
N VAL A 253 -11.59 -19.16 -8.59
CA VAL A 253 -11.08 -20.51 -8.33
C VAL A 253 -10.43 -21.11 -9.57
N ALA A 254 -11.06 -20.98 -10.74
CA ALA A 254 -10.51 -21.47 -12.01
C ALA A 254 -9.20 -20.74 -12.36
N ALA A 255 -9.15 -19.42 -12.23
CA ALA A 255 -7.95 -18.62 -12.46
C ALA A 255 -6.79 -19.01 -11.54
N LYS A 256 -7.06 -19.26 -10.25
CA LYS A 256 -6.03 -19.71 -9.28
C LYS A 256 -5.51 -21.10 -9.64
N ARG A 257 -6.39 -22.04 -10.02
CA ARG A 257 -5.99 -23.39 -10.48
C ARG A 257 -5.14 -23.34 -11.75
N LEU A 258 -5.49 -22.44 -12.68
CA LEU A 258 -4.69 -22.26 -13.90
C LEU A 258 -3.30 -21.75 -13.57
N ALA A 259 -3.18 -20.79 -12.66
CA ALA A 259 -1.89 -20.27 -12.20
C ALA A 259 -1.03 -21.37 -11.53
N GLU A 260 -1.64 -22.30 -10.79
CA GLU A 260 -0.92 -23.45 -10.16
C GLU A 260 -0.35 -24.43 -11.20
N GLN A 261 -0.90 -24.47 -12.43
CA GLN A 261 -0.42 -25.34 -13.51
C GLN A 261 0.83 -24.79 -14.22
N ASP A 262 1.21 -23.52 -13.97
CA ASP A 262 2.43 -22.95 -14.54
C ASP A 262 3.66 -23.71 -14.05
N PRO A 263 4.54 -24.21 -14.94
CA PRO A 263 5.79 -24.91 -14.56
C PRO A 263 6.71 -24.09 -13.65
N ASN A 264 6.59 -22.76 -13.67
CA ASN A 264 7.35 -21.83 -12.83
C ASN A 264 6.58 -21.43 -11.55
N TYR A 265 5.40 -22.01 -11.32
CA TYR A 265 4.64 -21.69 -10.11
C TYR A 265 5.41 -22.05 -8.85
N VAL A 266 5.57 -21.06 -7.98
CA VAL A 266 6.16 -21.26 -6.66
C VAL A 266 5.09 -21.01 -5.61
N VAL A 267 4.85 -21.98 -4.76
CA VAL A 267 3.87 -21.88 -3.68
C VAL A 267 4.24 -20.74 -2.74
N LEU A 268 3.30 -19.85 -2.48
CA LEU A 268 3.47 -18.77 -1.53
C LEU A 268 3.37 -19.33 -0.10
N THR A 269 4.33 -18.95 0.75
CA THR A 269 4.36 -19.36 2.16
C THR A 269 4.34 -18.14 3.08
N PRO A 270 3.86 -18.28 4.34
CA PRO A 270 3.84 -17.17 5.30
C PRO A 270 5.22 -16.56 5.58
N THR A 271 6.30 -17.34 5.40
CA THR A 271 7.68 -16.94 5.72
C THR A 271 8.52 -16.59 4.47
N ALA A 272 7.91 -16.60 3.28
CA ALA A 272 8.61 -16.25 2.05
C ALA A 272 9.17 -14.82 2.13
N LYS A 273 10.43 -14.64 1.71
CA LYS A 273 11.10 -13.34 1.74
C LYS A 273 11.13 -12.71 0.35
N ALA A 274 10.83 -11.42 0.31
CA ALA A 274 11.03 -10.59 -0.87
C ALA A 274 12.53 -10.39 -1.13
N LYS A 275 12.92 -10.37 -2.41
CA LYS A 275 14.33 -10.15 -2.83
C LYS A 275 14.33 -9.23 -4.05
N ILE A 276 15.29 -8.32 -4.13
CA ILE A 276 15.56 -7.55 -5.34
C ILE A 276 16.44 -8.44 -6.24
N LYS A 277 16.06 -8.57 -7.52
CA LYS A 277 16.97 -9.13 -8.51
C LYS A 277 18.20 -8.20 -8.59
N ALA A 278 19.39 -8.73 -8.35
CA ALA A 278 20.60 -8.00 -8.72
C ALA A 278 20.55 -7.81 -10.25
N SER A 279 20.51 -6.57 -10.71
CA SER A 279 20.66 -6.23 -12.12
C SER A 279 22.01 -6.79 -12.58
N GLY A 280 21.97 -7.87 -13.40
CA GLY A 280 23.12 -8.73 -13.64
C GLY A 280 24.20 -8.06 -14.46
N GLN A 281 25.38 -8.00 -13.91
CA GLN A 281 26.60 -8.22 -14.68
C GLN A 281 26.73 -9.72 -14.96
N PHE A 282 27.12 -10.02 -16.20
CA PHE A 282 27.40 -11.36 -16.70
C PHE A 282 28.05 -12.27 -15.66
N THR A 283 27.36 -13.30 -15.20
CA THR A 283 27.97 -14.42 -14.49
C THR A 283 27.36 -15.73 -14.96
N LEU A 284 28.27 -16.65 -15.28
CA LEU A 284 28.10 -18.03 -15.69
C LEU A 284 26.87 -18.72 -15.07
N LYS A 285 26.15 -19.48 -15.90
CA LYS A 285 25.00 -20.31 -15.58
C LYS A 285 25.18 -21.10 -14.26
N ARG A 286 24.70 -20.53 -13.15
CA ARG A 286 24.53 -21.27 -11.91
C ARG A 286 23.12 -21.86 -11.91
N LYS A 287 23.00 -23.16 -11.64
CA LYS A 287 21.71 -23.85 -11.54
C LYS A 287 20.75 -23.04 -10.68
N LYS A 288 19.58 -22.64 -11.24
CA LYS A 288 18.51 -21.95 -10.53
C LYS A 288 18.08 -22.78 -9.33
N SER A 289 18.20 -22.23 -8.12
CA SER A 289 17.56 -22.83 -6.96
C SER A 289 16.06 -22.66 -7.10
N LYS A 290 15.26 -23.69 -6.82
CA LYS A 290 13.81 -23.79 -7.02
C LYS A 290 12.95 -22.83 -6.17
N SER A 291 13.53 -21.86 -5.47
CA SER A 291 12.81 -20.97 -4.53
C SER A 291 12.84 -19.48 -4.89
N GLN A 292 13.15 -19.13 -6.14
CA GLN A 292 13.31 -17.73 -6.51
C GLN A 292 12.05 -17.25 -7.25
N PHE A 293 11.20 -16.44 -6.57
CA PHE A 293 10.11 -15.71 -7.19
C PHE A 293 10.68 -14.71 -8.20
N ASP A 294 10.18 -14.74 -9.43
CA ASP A 294 10.51 -13.76 -10.44
C ASP A 294 9.66 -12.50 -10.20
N TYR A 295 10.29 -11.32 -10.06
CA TYR A 295 9.58 -10.06 -9.80
C TYR A 295 8.80 -9.57 -11.02
N ASP A 296 9.12 -10.05 -12.23
CA ASP A 296 8.35 -9.73 -13.43
C ASP A 296 6.95 -10.33 -13.36
N ASP A 297 6.76 -11.46 -12.65
CA ASP A 297 5.44 -12.03 -12.32
C ASP A 297 4.65 -11.18 -11.32
N LEU A 298 5.28 -10.20 -10.68
CA LEU A 298 4.68 -9.30 -9.69
C LEU A 298 4.29 -7.94 -10.27
N LEU A 299 4.51 -7.71 -11.58
CA LEU A 299 4.07 -6.49 -12.25
C LEU A 299 2.54 -6.40 -12.20
N CYS A 300 2.05 -5.24 -11.77
CA CYS A 300 0.62 -4.95 -11.82
C CYS A 300 0.19 -4.98 -13.31
N PRO A 301 -0.92 -5.67 -13.69
CA PRO A 301 -1.37 -5.74 -15.09
C PRO A 301 -1.58 -4.39 -15.78
N PHE A 302 -1.59 -3.28 -15.03
CA PHE A 302 -1.76 -1.91 -15.53
C PHE A 302 -0.44 -1.18 -15.87
N GLU A 303 0.74 -1.77 -15.67
CA GLU A 303 1.99 -1.13 -16.10
C GLU A 303 2.27 -1.28 -17.61
N GLY A 304 1.48 -2.10 -18.33
CA GLY A 304 1.58 -2.35 -19.77
C GLY A 304 0.84 -1.37 -20.71
N GLY A 305 0.20 -0.34 -20.18
CA GLY A 305 -0.70 0.55 -20.93
C GLY A 305 -0.17 1.96 -21.16
N ARG A 306 1.10 2.14 -21.57
CA ARG A 306 1.55 3.37 -22.24
C ARG A 306 2.38 3.01 -23.46
N LYS A 307 1.70 2.89 -24.60
CA LYS A 307 2.25 3.24 -25.91
C LYS A 307 1.76 4.63 -26.26
#